data_ae5136a55b011c98c9e9fdb802075db3
#
_entry.id   ae5136a55b011c98c9e9fdb802075db3
#
_cell.length_a   1.000
_cell.length_b   1.000
_cell.length_c   1.000
_cell.angle_alpha   90.00
_cell.angle_beta   90.00
_cell.angle_gamma   90.00
#
_symmetry.space_group_name_H-M   'P 1'
#
loop_
_entity.id
_entity.type
_entity.pdbx_description
1 polymer ?
#
loop_
_entity_poly.entity_id
_entity_poly.type
_entity_poly.pdbx_seq_one_letter_code
_entity_poly.pdbx_strand_id
1 'polypeptide(L)'
;FNNDTAGETIRYEVTTDTTSPKIVSTKALSISYTTTEGRQEQTDVGLPWTKKTIGGRGFRASVTAQYAGAGTIACRIIVGRKIIAEQTAVGPYPEVECRSP
;
A
#
# COMPACT_ATOMS: atom_id res chain seq x y z
N PHE A 1 25.99 21.26 0.74
CA PHE A 1 24.67 21.16 0.38
C PHE A 1 24.11 19.86 0.82
N ASN A 2 22.91 19.79 0.92
CA ASN A 2 22.39 18.62 1.46
C ASN A 2 20.96 18.45 1.00
N ASN A 3 20.70 17.31 0.44
CA ASN A 3 19.40 17.06 -0.11
C ASN A 3 18.47 16.35 0.81
N ASP A 4 18.87 16.15 2.04
CA ASP A 4 18.08 15.36 2.94
C ASP A 4 16.72 15.97 3.20
N THR A 5 16.61 17.28 3.04
CA THR A 5 15.34 17.94 3.28
C THR A 5 14.44 17.94 2.07
N ALA A 6 14.91 17.44 0.95
CA ALA A 6 14.12 17.45 -0.26
C ALA A 6 13.00 16.43 -0.25
N GLY A 7 12.93 15.64 0.80
CA GLY A 7 11.94 14.59 0.87
C GLY A 7 12.48 13.29 0.36
N GLU A 8 11.82 12.22 0.68
CA GLU A 8 12.21 10.89 0.26
C GLU A 8 11.10 10.29 -0.59
N THR A 9 11.49 9.44 -1.53
CA THR A 9 10.52 8.70 -2.31
C THR A 9 9.90 7.63 -1.43
N ILE A 10 8.58 7.68 -1.35
CA ILE A 10 7.82 6.71 -0.61
C ILE A 10 7.02 5.90 -1.61
N ARG A 11 7.14 4.59 -1.52
CA ARG A 11 6.40 3.70 -2.40
C ARG A 11 5.43 2.87 -1.58
N TYR A 12 4.18 2.91 -1.98
CA TYR A 12 3.16 2.05 -1.41
C TYR A 12 2.97 0.87 -2.34
N GLU A 13 2.87 -0.32 -1.78
CA GLU A 13 2.61 -1.53 -2.56
C GLU A 13 1.47 -2.30 -1.92
N VAL A 14 0.57 -2.79 -2.76
CA VAL A 14 -0.49 -3.69 -2.32
C VAL A 14 -0.46 -4.88 -3.27
N THR A 15 -0.39 -6.07 -2.69
CA THR A 15 -0.28 -7.31 -3.46
C THR A 15 -1.26 -8.34 -2.93
N THR A 16 -1.53 -9.36 -3.73
CA THR A 16 -2.34 -10.47 -3.31
C THR A 16 -1.59 -11.76 -3.65
N ASP A 17 -1.91 -12.83 -2.94
CA ASP A 17 -1.31 -14.13 -3.21
C ASP A 17 -2.04 -14.75 -4.40
N THR A 18 -1.33 -14.88 -5.51
CA THR A 18 -1.91 -15.41 -6.74
C THR A 18 -1.55 -16.86 -6.98
N THR A 19 -1.03 -17.55 -5.97
CA THR A 19 -0.65 -18.94 -6.13
C THR A 19 -1.83 -19.89 -6.00
N SER A 20 -2.96 -19.42 -5.49
CA SER A 20 -4.13 -20.26 -5.35
C SER A 20 -4.75 -20.57 -6.72
N PRO A 21 -5.09 -21.82 -7.00
CA PRO A 21 -5.74 -22.16 -8.26
C PRO A 21 -7.16 -21.65 -8.38
N LYS A 22 -7.73 -21.16 -7.29
CA LYS A 22 -9.09 -20.65 -7.28
C LYS A 22 -9.12 -19.15 -7.08
N ILE A 23 -8.27 -18.44 -7.80
CA ILE A 23 -8.26 -16.99 -7.72
C ILE A 23 -9.57 -16.46 -8.27
N VAL A 24 -10.31 -15.76 -7.42
CA VAL A 24 -11.60 -15.21 -7.78
C VAL A 24 -11.45 -13.78 -8.26
N SER A 25 -10.44 -13.08 -7.75
CA SER A 25 -10.24 -11.69 -8.08
C SER A 25 -8.78 -11.33 -8.01
N THR A 26 -8.35 -10.40 -8.89
CA THR A 26 -7.03 -9.81 -8.83
C THR A 26 -7.14 -8.32 -8.52
N LYS A 27 -8.24 -7.91 -7.88
CA LYS A 27 -8.51 -6.51 -7.62
C LYS A 27 -8.71 -6.24 -6.15
N ALA A 28 -8.40 -5.00 -5.74
CA ALA A 28 -8.79 -4.48 -4.45
C ALA A 28 -10.09 -3.70 -4.62
N LEU A 29 -10.99 -3.82 -3.64
CA LEU A 29 -12.21 -3.01 -3.62
C LEU A 29 -11.86 -1.55 -3.47
N SER A 30 -10.91 -1.25 -2.59
CA SER A 30 -10.48 0.12 -2.38
C SER A 30 -9.06 0.13 -1.85
N ILE A 31 -8.33 1.19 -2.19
CA ILE A 31 -7.01 1.46 -1.65
C ILE A 31 -6.98 2.94 -1.29
N SER A 32 -6.69 3.24 -0.03
CA SER A 32 -6.52 4.60 0.46
C SER A 32 -5.07 4.79 0.84
N TYR A 33 -4.48 5.91 0.47
CA TYR A 33 -3.10 6.18 0.79
C TYR A 33 -2.91 7.68 1.03
N THR A 34 -1.87 8.03 1.77
CA THR A 34 -1.61 9.40 2.15
C THR A 34 -0.53 10.00 1.27
N THR A 35 -0.77 11.22 0.81
CA THR A 35 0.23 12.00 0.07
C THR A 35 0.40 13.33 0.78
N THR A 36 1.36 14.13 0.31
CA THR A 36 1.54 15.48 0.86
C THR A 36 0.35 16.38 0.56
N GLU A 37 -0.51 15.99 -0.35
CA GLU A 37 -1.72 16.73 -0.69
C GLU A 37 -2.95 16.19 0.03
N GLY A 38 -2.77 15.23 0.92
CA GLY A 38 -3.84 14.66 1.68
C GLY A 38 -4.08 13.20 1.32
N ARG A 39 -5.20 12.68 1.79
CA ARG A 39 -5.56 11.29 1.58
C ARG A 39 -6.19 11.11 0.21
N GLN A 40 -5.71 10.11 -0.50
CA GLN A 40 -6.24 9.75 -1.81
C GLN A 40 -6.89 8.37 -1.72
N GLU A 41 -7.89 8.14 -2.56
CA GLU A 41 -8.55 6.85 -2.60
C GLU A 41 -8.80 6.41 -4.03
N GLN A 42 -8.59 5.13 -4.30
CA GLN A 42 -8.93 4.53 -5.58
C GLN A 42 -9.80 3.30 -5.30
N THR A 43 -10.73 3.03 -6.19
CA THR A 43 -11.61 1.87 -6.05
C THR A 43 -11.45 0.98 -7.28
N ASP A 44 -11.75 -0.31 -7.09
CA ASP A 44 -11.70 -1.29 -8.16
C ASP A 44 -10.32 -1.32 -8.83
N VAL A 45 -9.29 -1.51 -8.03
CA VAL A 45 -7.90 -1.35 -8.45
C VAL A 45 -7.28 -2.70 -8.72
N GLY A 46 -6.62 -2.82 -9.88
CA GLY A 46 -5.89 -4.05 -10.22
C GLY A 46 -4.70 -4.27 -9.29
N LEU A 47 -4.46 -5.52 -8.91
CA LEU A 47 -3.32 -5.90 -8.10
C LEU A 47 -2.34 -6.71 -8.95
N PRO A 48 -1.04 -6.59 -8.74
CA PRO A 48 -0.40 -5.73 -7.74
C PRO A 48 -0.51 -4.25 -8.08
N TRP A 49 -0.55 -3.43 -7.05
CA TRP A 49 -0.68 -1.98 -7.20
C TRP A 49 0.49 -1.30 -6.52
N THR A 50 1.00 -0.27 -7.15
CA THR A 50 2.13 0.49 -6.64
C THR A 50 1.87 1.97 -6.86
N LYS A 51 2.23 2.78 -5.89
CA LYS A 51 2.12 4.22 -5.99
C LYS A 51 3.32 4.88 -5.34
N LYS A 52 3.95 5.80 -6.04
CA LYS A 52 5.05 6.58 -5.50
C LYS A 52 4.58 7.97 -5.13
N THR A 53 5.08 8.45 -4.02
CA THR A 53 4.86 9.83 -3.61
C THR A 53 6.13 10.33 -2.94
N ILE A 54 6.20 11.62 -2.71
CA ILE A 54 7.35 12.21 -2.02
C ILE A 54 6.86 12.74 -0.70
N GLY A 55 7.50 12.32 0.37
CA GLY A 55 7.17 12.78 1.70
C GLY A 55 8.35 13.51 2.30
N GLY A 56 8.10 14.63 2.93
CA GLY A 56 9.12 15.37 3.61
C GLY A 56 9.28 14.91 5.05
N ARG A 57 10.08 15.66 5.77
CA ARG A 57 10.30 15.42 7.19
C ARG A 57 8.98 15.48 7.93
N GLY A 58 8.72 14.51 8.78
CA GLY A 58 7.48 14.46 9.53
C GLY A 58 6.29 13.92 8.77
N PHE A 59 6.47 13.55 7.53
CA PHE A 59 5.39 12.97 6.75
C PHE A 59 5.05 11.58 7.32
N ARG A 60 3.76 11.34 7.50
CA ARG A 60 3.30 10.05 8.01
C ARG A 60 2.65 9.28 6.89
N ALA A 61 3.32 8.23 6.46
CA ALA A 61 2.84 7.40 5.36
C ALA A 61 1.81 6.41 5.89
N SER A 62 0.75 6.19 5.14
CA SER A 62 -0.19 5.13 5.45
C SER A 62 -0.86 4.66 4.17
N VAL A 63 -1.19 3.38 4.14
CA VAL A 63 -1.94 2.78 3.05
C VAL A 63 -2.88 1.74 3.64
N THR A 64 -4.13 1.76 3.21
CA THR A 64 -5.15 0.80 3.61
C THR A 64 -5.76 0.21 2.36
N ALA A 65 -5.95 -1.10 2.34
CA ALA A 65 -6.51 -1.77 1.18
C ALA A 65 -7.45 -2.87 1.61
N GLN A 66 -8.51 -3.07 0.81
CA GLN A 66 -9.41 -4.18 1.02
C GLN A 66 -9.50 -5.01 -0.25
N TYR A 67 -9.31 -6.32 -0.10
CA TYR A 67 -9.32 -7.24 -1.22
C TYR A 67 -10.77 -7.49 -1.68
N ALA A 68 -10.94 -7.69 -2.98
CA ALA A 68 -12.26 -7.87 -3.58
C ALA A 68 -12.67 -9.35 -3.63
N GLY A 69 -12.08 -10.17 -2.79
CA GLY A 69 -12.41 -11.59 -2.77
C GLY A 69 -11.95 -12.23 -1.48
N ALA A 70 -11.91 -13.54 -1.46
CA ALA A 70 -11.37 -14.28 -0.32
C ALA A 70 -9.93 -14.66 -0.64
N GLY A 71 -9.05 -14.53 0.34
CA GLY A 71 -7.64 -14.87 0.16
C GLY A 71 -6.75 -14.00 0.99
N THR A 72 -5.59 -13.67 0.46
CA THR A 72 -4.56 -12.93 1.16
C THR A 72 -4.31 -11.60 0.48
N ILE A 73 -4.22 -10.55 1.28
CA ILE A 73 -3.81 -9.24 0.79
C ILE A 73 -2.67 -8.74 1.67
N ALA A 74 -1.71 -8.06 1.06
CA ALA A 74 -0.56 -7.54 1.79
C ALA A 74 -0.29 -6.12 1.35
N CYS A 75 0.20 -5.31 2.28
CA CYS A 75 0.65 -3.96 1.97
C CYS A 75 2.07 -3.76 2.46
N ARG A 76 2.77 -2.84 1.82
CA ARG A 76 4.12 -2.43 2.21
C ARG A 76 4.29 -0.95 2.00
N ILE A 77 5.10 -0.36 2.86
CA ILE A 77 5.57 1.00 2.67
C ILE A 77 7.08 0.94 2.59
N ILE A 78 7.62 1.45 1.49
CA ILE A 78 9.05 1.40 1.23
C ILE A 78 9.54 2.83 1.09
N VAL A 79 10.56 3.17 1.87
CA VAL A 79 11.18 4.48 1.81
C VAL A 79 12.61 4.28 1.33
N GLY A 80 12.89 4.85 0.16
CA GLY A 80 14.17 4.58 -0.47
C GLY A 80 14.28 3.12 -0.83
N ARG A 81 15.13 2.38 -0.11
CA ARG A 81 15.32 0.95 -0.33
C ARG A 81 14.89 0.13 0.88
N LYS A 82 14.25 0.75 1.84
CA LYS A 82 13.96 0.10 3.10
C LYS A 82 12.47 -0.07 3.28
N ILE A 83 12.04 -1.29 3.59
CA ILE A 83 10.66 -1.56 3.96
C ILE A 83 10.47 -1.12 5.40
N ILE A 84 9.61 -0.11 5.60
CA ILE A 84 9.38 0.43 6.94
C ILE A 84 8.08 -0.05 7.55
N ALA A 85 7.21 -0.65 6.76
CA ALA A 85 5.96 -1.22 7.25
C ALA A 85 5.52 -2.31 6.31
N GLU A 86 4.98 -3.38 6.87
CA GLU A 86 4.48 -4.50 6.09
C GLU A 86 3.42 -5.22 6.90
N GLN A 87 2.28 -5.49 6.30
CA GLN A 87 1.18 -6.21 6.95
C GLN A 87 0.51 -7.13 5.94
N THR A 88 -0.08 -8.19 6.46
CA THR A 88 -0.79 -9.18 5.66
C THR A 88 -2.10 -9.54 6.36
N ALA A 89 -3.15 -9.71 5.61
CA ALA A 89 -4.44 -10.14 6.14
C ALA A 89 -5.00 -11.25 5.28
N VAL A 90 -5.73 -12.16 5.89
CA VAL A 90 -6.29 -13.35 5.23
C VAL A 90 -7.74 -13.50 5.63
N GLY A 91 -8.58 -13.93 4.70
CA GLY A 91 -9.98 -14.21 4.99
C GLY A 91 -10.88 -13.77 3.84
N PRO A 92 -12.21 -13.71 4.08
CA PRO A 92 -13.13 -13.15 3.11
C PRO A 92 -13.05 -11.63 3.16
N TYR A 93 -12.78 -11.01 2.01
CA TYR A 93 -12.65 -9.56 1.88
C TYR A 93 -11.71 -8.97 2.91
N PRO A 94 -10.48 -9.51 3.04
CA PRO A 94 -9.58 -9.04 4.10
C PRO A 94 -9.16 -7.59 3.86
N GLU A 95 -8.95 -6.88 4.96
CA GLU A 95 -8.48 -5.50 4.92
C GLU A 95 -7.12 -5.43 5.60
N VAL A 96 -6.22 -4.66 5.04
CA VAL A 96 -4.88 -4.52 5.56
C VAL A 96 -4.52 -3.04 5.64
N GLU A 97 -3.75 -2.68 6.66
CA GLU A 97 -3.31 -1.30 6.84
C GLU A 97 -1.84 -1.29 7.21
N CYS A 98 -1.06 -0.48 6.50
CA CYS A 98 0.33 -0.23 6.81
C CYS A 98 0.50 1.25 7.15
N ARG A 99 1.28 1.52 8.19
CA ARG A 99 1.58 2.88 8.61
C ARG A 99 3.06 3.01 8.93
N SER A 100 3.59 4.19 8.64
CA SER A 100 4.96 4.47 9.07
C SER A 100 4.99 4.56 10.60
N PRO A 101 6.09 4.14 11.22
CA PRO A 101 6.22 4.22 12.67
C PRO A 101 6.26 5.65 13.19
#